data_88e030c9e7a525741ef83f44c94d9e6a
#
_entry.id   88e030c9e7a525741ef83f44c94d9e6a
#
_cell.length_a   1.000
_cell.length_b   1.000
_cell.length_c   1.000
_cell.angle_alpha   90.00
_cell.angle_beta   90.00
_cell.angle_gamma   90.00
#
_symmetry.space_group_name_H-M   'P 1'
#
loop_
_entity.id
_entity.type
_entity.pdbx_description
1 polymer ?
#
loop_
_entity_poly.entity_id
_entity_poly.type
_entity_poly.pdbx_seq_one_letter_code
_entity_poly.pdbx_strand_id
1 'polypeptide(L)'
;MSVNLIEMGKQAKEAAFVLSQLSQREKNQALAFIAEQLEQEQDRILAANAQDIENAKQNGLSDAIIDRLLLTPERLQGIANDVRHVISLADPVGQLIDGGVLDSGVKIERVRVPLGVIGTIYEARPNVTIDVASLCLKTGNAVILRGGKETQHSNKILVDVVQTALARVGLPKAAVQAITDPDRALVMELLKLDQYVDMIIPRGGAALHQLAKEHSTIPVIVGGIGVCHMFIEETADLEKALPVILNAKTQRPSTCNTLETLLVQRSIANDFLPKLAETLKEKNVKLHADPTALFLLQKAGANVVPLVEAELKQEWLSLDLNVVVVEDLTQAVAHIRQYGSQHSDSILTSSQKQAQQFIAQVDSAAVYVNASTRFTDGGQFGLGAEVAVSTQKLHARGPMGLEALTTYKWVCVGDYLIRS
;
A
#
# COMPACT_ATOMS: atom_id res chain seq x y z
N MET A 1 -29.72 -9.18 -13.72
CA MET A 1 -29.78 -7.74 -14.04
C MET A 1 -28.33 -7.30 -14.25
N SER A 2 -28.05 -6.61 -15.36
CA SER A 2 -26.72 -6.05 -15.61
C SER A 2 -26.38 -5.00 -14.54
N VAL A 3 -25.15 -5.00 -14.07
CA VAL A 3 -24.66 -3.99 -13.11
C VAL A 3 -24.72 -2.62 -13.78
N ASN A 4 -25.38 -1.64 -13.13
CA ASN A 4 -25.43 -0.28 -13.64
C ASN A 4 -24.48 0.61 -12.84
N LEU A 5 -23.26 0.81 -13.36
CA LEU A 5 -22.21 1.59 -12.68
C LEU A 5 -22.55 3.08 -12.54
N ILE A 6 -23.33 3.64 -13.47
CA ILE A 6 -23.77 5.03 -13.37
C ILE A 6 -24.67 5.22 -12.15
N GLU A 7 -25.63 4.28 -11.95
CA GLU A 7 -26.51 4.34 -10.80
C GLU A 7 -25.75 4.10 -9.48
N MET A 8 -24.82 3.15 -9.47
CA MET A 8 -23.93 2.94 -8.32
C MET A 8 -23.13 4.20 -7.99
N GLY A 9 -22.59 4.85 -9.02
CA GLY A 9 -21.81 6.10 -8.86
C GLY A 9 -22.66 7.24 -8.28
N LYS A 10 -23.89 7.44 -8.77
CA LYS A 10 -24.85 8.45 -8.22
C LYS A 10 -25.11 8.19 -6.75
N GLN A 11 -25.48 6.96 -6.41
CA GLN A 11 -25.77 6.56 -5.03
C GLN A 11 -24.56 6.70 -4.11
N ALA A 12 -23.35 6.38 -4.60
CA ALA A 12 -22.12 6.58 -3.86
C ALA A 12 -21.84 8.06 -3.58
N LYS A 13 -22.09 8.95 -4.56
CA LYS A 13 -21.92 10.41 -4.41
C LYS A 13 -22.88 11.00 -3.39
N GLU A 14 -24.14 10.59 -3.40
CA GLU A 14 -25.13 10.97 -2.39
C GLU A 14 -24.72 10.45 -0.99
N ALA A 15 -24.27 9.20 -0.91
CA ALA A 15 -23.77 8.63 0.35
C ALA A 15 -22.54 9.38 0.87
N ALA A 16 -21.57 9.72 0.01
CA ALA A 16 -20.39 10.50 0.38
C ALA A 16 -20.77 11.87 0.95
N PHE A 17 -21.77 12.53 0.39
CA PHE A 17 -22.29 13.78 0.96
C PHE A 17 -22.81 13.58 2.39
N VAL A 18 -23.60 12.54 2.66
CA VAL A 18 -24.06 12.21 4.02
C VAL A 18 -22.88 11.93 4.95
N LEU A 19 -21.93 11.08 4.52
CA LEU A 19 -20.77 10.72 5.32
C LEU A 19 -19.90 11.94 5.68
N SER A 20 -19.78 12.92 4.78
CA SER A 20 -18.98 14.13 4.99
C SER A 20 -19.53 15.03 6.11
N GLN A 21 -20.77 14.85 6.51
CA GLN A 21 -21.42 15.62 7.58
C GLN A 21 -21.35 14.93 8.95
N LEU A 22 -20.87 13.67 9.00
CA LEU A 22 -20.86 12.91 10.23
C LEU A 22 -19.75 13.38 11.18
N SER A 23 -20.08 13.42 12.46
CA SER A 23 -19.09 13.56 13.52
C SER A 23 -18.20 12.31 13.63
N GLN A 24 -17.02 12.46 14.23
CA GLN A 24 -16.14 11.31 14.55
C GLN A 24 -16.88 10.25 15.38
N ARG A 25 -17.78 10.67 16.29
CA ARG A 25 -18.56 9.75 17.12
C ARG A 25 -19.47 8.85 16.27
N GLU A 26 -20.18 9.41 15.32
CA GLU A 26 -21.10 8.67 14.44
C GLU A 26 -20.34 7.71 13.54
N LYS A 27 -19.22 8.15 12.95
CA LYS A 27 -18.33 7.29 12.17
C LYS A 27 -17.77 6.14 13.00
N ASN A 28 -17.32 6.41 14.22
CA ASN A 28 -16.81 5.37 15.12
C ASN A 28 -17.91 4.38 15.54
N GLN A 29 -19.15 4.83 15.74
CA GLN A 29 -20.29 3.98 16.04
C GLN A 29 -20.59 3.02 14.87
N ALA A 30 -20.57 3.52 13.64
CA ALA A 30 -20.74 2.67 12.45
C ALA A 30 -19.64 1.59 12.36
N LEU A 31 -18.38 1.95 12.58
CA LEU A 31 -17.26 1.02 12.59
C LEU A 31 -17.39 -0.02 13.72
N ALA A 32 -17.84 0.37 14.91
CA ALA A 32 -18.07 -0.57 16.01
C ALA A 32 -19.12 -1.63 15.64
N PHE A 33 -20.21 -1.22 15.01
CA PHE A 33 -21.22 -2.17 14.53
C PHE A 33 -20.72 -3.05 13.39
N ILE A 34 -19.81 -2.55 12.52
CA ILE A 34 -19.17 -3.41 11.50
C ILE A 34 -18.34 -4.50 12.16
N ALA A 35 -17.53 -4.16 13.18
CA ALA A 35 -16.73 -5.15 13.89
C ALA A 35 -17.62 -6.20 14.61
N GLU A 36 -18.70 -5.77 15.28
CA GLU A 36 -19.67 -6.67 15.88
C GLU A 36 -20.36 -7.57 14.85
N GLN A 37 -20.75 -7.02 13.72
CA GLN A 37 -21.46 -7.74 12.67
C GLN A 37 -20.56 -8.78 11.99
N LEU A 38 -19.25 -8.50 11.84
CA LEU A 38 -18.27 -9.47 11.34
C LEU A 38 -18.18 -10.70 12.25
N GLU A 39 -18.20 -10.50 13.56
CA GLU A 39 -18.18 -11.59 14.55
C GLU A 39 -19.51 -12.36 14.57
N GLN A 40 -20.64 -11.66 14.53
CA GLN A 40 -21.98 -12.29 14.54
C GLN A 40 -22.26 -13.11 13.29
N GLU A 41 -21.78 -12.70 12.13
CA GLU A 41 -21.99 -13.34 10.83
C GLU A 41 -20.84 -14.28 10.43
N GLN A 42 -19.96 -14.64 11.38
CA GLN A 42 -18.77 -15.45 11.14
C GLN A 42 -19.07 -16.70 10.29
N ASP A 43 -20.07 -17.48 10.69
CA ASP A 43 -20.39 -18.74 10.00
C ASP A 43 -20.79 -18.52 8.55
N ARG A 44 -21.57 -17.47 8.26
CA ARG A 44 -21.97 -17.12 6.90
C ARG A 44 -20.78 -16.65 6.06
N ILE A 45 -19.86 -15.87 6.65
CA ILE A 45 -18.66 -15.40 5.98
C ILE A 45 -17.76 -16.58 5.64
N LEU A 46 -17.52 -17.47 6.60
CA LEU A 46 -16.67 -18.65 6.39
C LEU A 46 -17.27 -19.62 5.38
N ALA A 47 -18.59 -19.79 5.37
CA ALA A 47 -19.27 -20.63 4.37
C ALA A 47 -19.11 -20.05 2.94
N ALA A 48 -19.22 -18.73 2.76
CA ALA A 48 -18.99 -18.07 1.48
C ALA A 48 -17.51 -18.18 1.06
N ASN A 49 -16.58 -18.00 2.00
CA ASN A 49 -15.16 -18.16 1.72
C ASN A 49 -14.80 -19.59 1.33
N ALA A 50 -15.40 -20.61 1.94
CA ALA A 50 -15.19 -22.00 1.57
C ALA A 50 -15.55 -22.27 0.09
N GLN A 51 -16.57 -21.59 -0.47
CA GLN A 51 -16.91 -21.67 -1.89
C GLN A 51 -15.82 -21.09 -2.77
N ASP A 52 -15.26 -19.92 -2.40
CA ASP A 52 -14.15 -19.32 -3.14
C ASP A 52 -12.90 -20.20 -3.10
N ILE A 53 -12.58 -20.81 -1.94
CA ILE A 53 -11.45 -21.73 -1.78
C ILE A 53 -11.64 -23.00 -2.65
N GLU A 54 -12.83 -23.57 -2.65
CA GLU A 54 -13.12 -24.75 -3.49
C GLU A 54 -12.97 -24.41 -4.99
N ASN A 55 -13.55 -23.29 -5.43
CA ASN A 55 -13.40 -22.79 -6.80
C ASN A 55 -11.92 -22.53 -7.15
N ALA A 56 -11.13 -21.98 -6.22
CA ALA A 56 -9.71 -21.71 -6.43
C ALA A 56 -8.92 -23.03 -6.65
N LYS A 57 -9.19 -24.06 -5.86
CA LYS A 57 -8.59 -25.39 -6.00
C LYS A 57 -8.96 -26.03 -7.31
N GLN A 58 -10.24 -26.01 -7.70
CA GLN A 58 -10.72 -26.57 -8.96
C GLN A 58 -10.11 -25.88 -10.19
N ASN A 59 -9.83 -24.57 -10.09
CA ASN A 59 -9.17 -23.78 -11.13
C ASN A 59 -7.64 -23.88 -11.09
N GLY A 60 -7.04 -24.69 -10.21
CA GLY A 60 -5.60 -24.94 -10.14
C GLY A 60 -4.79 -23.74 -9.68
N LEU A 61 -5.35 -22.86 -8.84
CA LEU A 61 -4.59 -21.75 -8.27
C LEU A 61 -3.50 -22.27 -7.30
N SER A 62 -2.38 -21.57 -7.22
CA SER A 62 -1.28 -21.98 -6.34
C SER A 62 -1.65 -21.91 -4.86
N ASP A 63 -0.98 -22.72 -4.03
CA ASP A 63 -1.18 -22.74 -2.57
C ASP A 63 -0.97 -21.35 -1.94
N ALA A 64 -0.05 -20.57 -2.47
CA ALA A 64 0.20 -19.20 -2.03
C ALA A 64 -1.01 -18.26 -2.30
N ILE A 65 -1.72 -18.44 -3.41
CA ILE A 65 -2.95 -17.69 -3.69
C ILE A 65 -4.07 -18.20 -2.79
N ILE A 66 -4.22 -19.51 -2.64
CA ILE A 66 -5.24 -20.13 -1.77
C ILE A 66 -5.09 -19.65 -0.33
N ASP A 67 -3.85 -19.57 0.19
CA ASP A 67 -3.61 -19.02 1.53
C ASP A 67 -4.02 -17.55 1.66
N ARG A 68 -3.81 -16.75 0.63
CA ARG A 68 -4.26 -15.33 0.61
C ARG A 68 -5.78 -15.19 0.59
N LEU A 69 -6.49 -16.13 -0.03
CA LEU A 69 -7.95 -16.15 -0.10
C LEU A 69 -8.58 -16.63 1.20
N LEU A 70 -7.88 -17.49 1.94
CA LEU A 70 -8.43 -18.20 3.08
C LEU A 70 -8.78 -17.25 4.23
N LEU A 71 -10.03 -17.32 4.68
CA LEU A 71 -10.49 -16.77 5.96
C LEU A 71 -10.65 -17.93 6.95
N THR A 72 -10.14 -17.73 8.16
CA THR A 72 -10.38 -18.61 9.32
C THR A 72 -11.06 -17.79 10.41
N PRO A 73 -11.63 -18.41 11.45
CA PRO A 73 -12.16 -17.68 12.60
C PRO A 73 -11.15 -16.68 13.18
N GLU A 74 -9.88 -17.08 13.30
CA GLU A 74 -8.81 -16.24 13.84
C GLU A 74 -8.48 -15.06 12.91
N ARG A 75 -8.44 -15.30 11.59
CA ARG A 75 -8.22 -14.23 10.61
C ARG A 75 -9.39 -13.25 10.60
N LEU A 76 -10.62 -13.74 10.70
CA LEU A 76 -11.82 -12.89 10.77
C LEU A 76 -11.86 -12.06 12.05
N GLN A 77 -11.49 -12.67 13.19
CA GLN A 77 -11.33 -11.93 14.44
C GLN A 77 -10.24 -10.86 14.33
N GLY A 78 -9.13 -11.16 13.63
CA GLY A 78 -8.09 -10.19 13.31
C GLY A 78 -8.66 -9.00 12.55
N ILE A 79 -9.45 -9.23 11.49
CA ILE A 79 -10.11 -8.17 10.70
C ILE A 79 -11.03 -7.32 11.59
N ALA A 80 -11.84 -7.93 12.46
CA ALA A 80 -12.70 -7.19 13.38
C ALA A 80 -11.88 -6.32 14.37
N ASN A 81 -10.74 -6.82 14.83
CA ASN A 81 -9.82 -6.06 15.68
C ASN A 81 -9.16 -4.90 14.93
N ASP A 82 -8.81 -5.08 13.65
CA ASP A 82 -8.27 -4.01 12.79
C ASP A 82 -9.31 -2.89 12.60
N VAL A 83 -10.60 -3.22 12.42
CA VAL A 83 -11.67 -2.21 12.42
C VAL A 83 -11.75 -1.46 13.75
N ARG A 84 -11.64 -2.16 14.90
CA ARG A 84 -11.59 -1.52 16.23
C ARG A 84 -10.36 -0.64 16.39
N HIS A 85 -9.23 -1.07 15.84
CA HIS A 85 -8.03 -0.23 15.82
C HIS A 85 -8.25 1.07 15.02
N VAL A 86 -8.89 1.02 13.86
CA VAL A 86 -9.25 2.21 13.06
C VAL A 86 -10.15 3.17 13.87
N ILE A 87 -11.05 2.66 14.73
CA ILE A 87 -11.85 3.50 15.64
C ILE A 87 -10.96 4.36 16.53
N SER A 88 -9.86 3.79 17.05
CA SER A 88 -8.94 4.46 17.98
C SER A 88 -8.10 5.56 17.33
N LEU A 89 -7.97 5.55 15.99
CA LEU A 89 -7.18 6.54 15.28
C LEU A 89 -7.85 7.92 15.27
N ALA A 90 -7.04 8.97 15.26
CA ALA A 90 -7.52 10.34 15.13
C ALA A 90 -8.21 10.55 13.76
N ASP A 91 -9.36 11.22 13.77
CA ASP A 91 -10.06 11.60 12.55
C ASP A 91 -9.39 12.83 11.93
N PRO A 92 -8.89 12.74 10.69
CA PRO A 92 -8.27 13.89 10.04
C PRO A 92 -9.29 14.91 9.52
N VAL A 93 -10.57 14.53 9.33
CA VAL A 93 -11.59 15.40 8.76
C VAL A 93 -11.92 16.54 9.72
N GLY A 94 -11.94 17.77 9.20
CA GLY A 94 -12.15 18.97 9.99
C GLY A 94 -10.89 19.55 10.65
N GLN A 95 -9.73 18.88 10.55
CA GLN A 95 -8.49 19.42 11.08
C GLN A 95 -8.05 20.66 10.31
N LEU A 96 -7.63 21.68 11.04
CA LEU A 96 -6.97 22.87 10.51
C LEU A 96 -5.52 22.50 10.13
N ILE A 97 -5.17 22.69 8.87
CA ILE A 97 -3.79 22.48 8.38
C ILE A 97 -2.95 23.70 8.67
N ASP A 98 -3.43 24.86 8.22
CA ASP A 98 -2.85 26.18 8.47
C ASP A 98 -3.89 27.27 8.20
N GLY A 99 -3.54 28.50 8.53
CA GLY A 99 -4.37 29.66 8.28
C GLY A 99 -3.78 30.95 8.87
N GLY A 100 -4.47 32.06 8.62
CA GLY A 100 -4.06 33.36 9.11
C GLY A 100 -4.98 34.48 8.64
N VAL A 101 -4.64 35.72 8.98
CA VAL A 101 -5.32 36.92 8.51
C VAL A 101 -4.42 37.60 7.47
N LEU A 102 -4.98 37.84 6.28
CA LEU A 102 -4.30 38.56 5.21
C LEU A 102 -4.29 40.07 5.46
N ASP A 103 -3.42 40.80 4.78
CA ASP A 103 -3.36 42.30 4.87
C ASP A 103 -4.69 42.93 4.47
N SER A 104 -5.49 42.26 3.64
CA SER A 104 -6.85 42.68 3.27
C SER A 104 -7.88 42.56 4.42
N GLY A 105 -7.51 41.92 5.55
CA GLY A 105 -8.41 41.61 6.66
C GLY A 105 -9.17 40.29 6.49
N VAL A 106 -9.04 39.59 5.37
CA VAL A 106 -9.67 38.28 5.17
C VAL A 106 -8.96 37.25 6.03
N LYS A 107 -9.70 36.51 6.85
CA LYS A 107 -9.22 35.30 7.53
C LYS A 107 -9.30 34.13 6.57
N ILE A 108 -8.21 33.42 6.38
CA ILE A 108 -8.15 32.19 5.57
C ILE A 108 -7.72 31.01 6.43
N GLU A 109 -8.30 29.85 6.15
CA GLU A 109 -7.97 28.57 6.80
C GLU A 109 -7.99 27.45 5.76
N ARG A 110 -7.02 26.51 5.82
CA ARG A 110 -7.12 25.24 5.11
C ARG A 110 -7.63 24.17 6.05
N VAL A 111 -8.77 23.59 5.72
CA VAL A 111 -9.45 22.60 6.55
C VAL A 111 -9.55 21.28 5.78
N ARG A 112 -9.15 20.17 6.39
CA ARG A 112 -9.23 18.84 5.78
C ARG A 112 -10.68 18.42 5.55
N VAL A 113 -10.93 17.83 4.38
CA VAL A 113 -12.24 17.29 3.97
C VAL A 113 -12.04 15.93 3.32
N PRO A 114 -13.07 15.05 3.30
CA PRO A 114 -13.03 13.81 2.54
C PRO A 114 -12.70 14.04 1.07
N LEU A 115 -12.10 13.02 0.41
CA LEU A 115 -11.94 13.02 -1.05
C LEU A 115 -13.29 12.93 -1.76
N GLY A 116 -14.21 12.11 -1.24
CA GLY A 116 -15.53 11.89 -1.83
C GLY A 116 -15.81 10.40 -2.05
N VAL A 117 -15.80 9.94 -3.29
CA VAL A 117 -16.01 8.54 -3.66
C VAL A 117 -14.69 7.90 -4.11
N ILE A 118 -14.31 6.82 -3.47
CA ILE A 118 -13.09 6.05 -3.77
C ILE A 118 -13.48 4.80 -4.58
N GLY A 119 -12.86 4.58 -5.72
CA GLY A 119 -12.90 3.32 -6.45
C GLY A 119 -11.70 2.45 -6.06
N THR A 120 -11.90 1.23 -5.59
CA THR A 120 -10.79 0.32 -5.27
C THR A 120 -10.90 -0.97 -6.06
N ILE A 121 -9.84 -1.29 -6.81
CA ILE A 121 -9.73 -2.52 -7.60
C ILE A 121 -8.66 -3.38 -6.96
N TYR A 122 -8.97 -4.63 -6.54
CA TYR A 122 -8.05 -5.47 -5.79
C TYR A 122 -8.14 -6.94 -6.18
N GLU A 123 -7.07 -7.68 -5.90
CA GLU A 123 -6.89 -9.09 -6.26
C GLU A 123 -6.77 -9.96 -5.00
N ALA A 124 -7.30 -11.17 -5.06
CA ALA A 124 -7.03 -12.32 -4.19
C ALA A 124 -6.89 -12.04 -2.66
N ARG A 125 -7.62 -11.07 -2.10
CA ARG A 125 -7.53 -10.71 -0.68
C ARG A 125 -8.88 -10.24 -0.12
N PRO A 126 -9.72 -11.15 0.44
CA PRO A 126 -11.04 -10.77 0.98
C PRO A 126 -10.98 -9.71 2.08
N ASN A 127 -9.93 -9.74 2.93
CA ASN A 127 -9.74 -8.76 4.00
C ASN A 127 -9.68 -7.30 3.50
N VAL A 128 -9.17 -7.07 2.27
CA VAL A 128 -9.08 -5.72 1.68
C VAL A 128 -10.45 -5.06 1.57
N THR A 129 -11.52 -5.85 1.41
CA THR A 129 -12.91 -5.35 1.41
C THR A 129 -13.22 -4.55 2.68
N ILE A 130 -12.87 -5.12 3.85
CA ILE A 130 -13.13 -4.48 5.15
C ILE A 130 -12.10 -3.41 5.46
N ASP A 131 -10.82 -3.65 5.16
CA ASP A 131 -9.74 -2.69 5.40
C ASP A 131 -10.03 -1.36 4.70
N VAL A 132 -10.33 -1.41 3.39
CA VAL A 132 -10.63 -0.21 2.61
C VAL A 132 -11.96 0.43 3.04
N ALA A 133 -13.02 -0.37 3.27
CA ALA A 133 -14.30 0.15 3.70
C ALA A 133 -14.18 0.90 5.04
N SER A 134 -13.48 0.34 6.02
CA SER A 134 -13.31 0.96 7.35
C SER A 134 -12.52 2.27 7.29
N LEU A 135 -11.44 2.32 6.49
CA LEU A 135 -10.64 3.53 6.31
C LEU A 135 -11.41 4.62 5.56
N CYS A 136 -12.17 4.26 4.52
CA CYS A 136 -13.04 5.18 3.80
C CYS A 136 -14.14 5.75 4.71
N LEU A 137 -14.84 4.91 5.46
CA LEU A 137 -15.88 5.35 6.39
C LEU A 137 -15.33 6.24 7.49
N LYS A 138 -14.15 5.90 8.06
CA LYS A 138 -13.49 6.73 9.08
C LYS A 138 -13.17 8.13 8.58
N THR A 139 -12.84 8.25 7.30
CA THR A 139 -12.50 9.54 6.66
C THR A 139 -13.68 10.20 5.92
N GLY A 140 -14.89 9.65 6.08
CA GLY A 140 -16.11 10.24 5.49
C GLY A 140 -16.23 10.05 3.98
N ASN A 141 -15.54 9.06 3.41
CA ASN A 141 -15.60 8.69 2.00
C ASN A 141 -16.58 7.54 1.76
N ALA A 142 -17.28 7.56 0.64
CA ALA A 142 -17.94 6.38 0.10
C ALA A 142 -16.95 5.58 -0.75
N VAL A 143 -17.22 4.27 -0.94
CA VAL A 143 -16.33 3.40 -1.71
C VAL A 143 -17.09 2.46 -2.64
N ILE A 144 -16.58 2.31 -3.87
CA ILE A 144 -16.99 1.28 -4.83
C ILE A 144 -15.84 0.28 -4.95
N LEU A 145 -16.09 -0.96 -4.55
CA LEU A 145 -15.13 -2.04 -4.47
C LEU A 145 -15.26 -2.96 -5.69
N ARG A 146 -14.13 -3.33 -6.30
CA ARG A 146 -14.05 -4.31 -7.38
C ARG A 146 -12.98 -5.33 -7.04
N GLY A 147 -13.36 -6.42 -6.41
CA GLY A 147 -12.48 -7.56 -6.09
C GLY A 147 -12.26 -8.49 -7.30
N GLY A 148 -11.24 -9.33 -7.22
CA GLY A 148 -11.01 -10.40 -8.18
C GLY A 148 -12.14 -11.42 -8.21
N LYS A 149 -12.26 -12.17 -9.32
CA LYS A 149 -13.28 -13.22 -9.47
C LYS A 149 -13.13 -14.35 -8.46
N GLU A 150 -11.91 -14.55 -7.96
CA GLU A 150 -11.54 -15.59 -6.99
C GLU A 150 -12.03 -15.29 -5.57
N THR A 151 -12.53 -14.07 -5.31
CA THR A 151 -13.06 -13.63 -4.00
C THR A 151 -14.54 -13.25 -4.08
N GLN A 152 -15.25 -13.67 -5.11
CA GLN A 152 -16.59 -13.16 -5.42
C GLN A 152 -17.59 -13.42 -4.29
N HIS A 153 -17.61 -14.62 -3.73
CA HIS A 153 -18.56 -15.00 -2.67
C HIS A 153 -18.20 -14.30 -1.35
N SER A 154 -16.92 -14.33 -0.99
CA SER A 154 -16.42 -13.65 0.22
C SER A 154 -16.67 -12.14 0.17
N ASN A 155 -16.36 -11.49 -0.93
CA ASN A 155 -16.55 -10.03 -1.04
C ASN A 155 -18.01 -9.63 -0.96
N LYS A 156 -18.90 -10.41 -1.59
CA LYS A 156 -20.33 -10.16 -1.54
C LYS A 156 -20.86 -10.18 -0.10
N ILE A 157 -20.56 -11.24 0.64
CA ILE A 157 -21.03 -11.36 2.03
C ILE A 157 -20.41 -10.31 2.96
N LEU A 158 -19.12 -9.98 2.77
CA LEU A 158 -18.46 -8.96 3.55
C LEU A 158 -19.08 -7.56 3.34
N VAL A 159 -19.44 -7.22 2.10
CA VAL A 159 -20.15 -5.97 1.81
C VAL A 159 -21.57 -5.99 2.38
N ASP A 160 -22.30 -7.12 2.29
CA ASP A 160 -23.62 -7.26 2.90
C ASP A 160 -23.57 -7.04 4.43
N VAL A 161 -22.53 -7.55 5.09
CA VAL A 161 -22.27 -7.35 6.53
C VAL A 161 -22.06 -5.87 6.85
N VAL A 162 -21.20 -5.18 6.08
CA VAL A 162 -20.96 -3.75 6.25
C VAL A 162 -22.25 -2.94 6.03
N GLN A 163 -22.99 -3.23 4.96
CA GLN A 163 -24.25 -2.55 4.65
C GLN A 163 -25.33 -2.77 5.71
N THR A 164 -25.37 -3.95 6.32
CA THR A 164 -26.27 -4.26 7.43
C THR A 164 -25.92 -3.42 8.67
N ALA A 165 -24.64 -3.31 8.99
CA ALA A 165 -24.16 -2.46 10.08
C ALA A 165 -24.46 -0.99 9.85
N LEU A 166 -24.25 -0.48 8.64
CA LEU A 166 -24.57 0.91 8.26
C LEU A 166 -26.06 1.20 8.42
N ALA A 167 -26.93 0.32 7.93
CA ALA A 167 -28.36 0.46 8.05
C ALA A 167 -28.84 0.50 9.52
N ARG A 168 -28.18 -0.23 10.41
CA ARG A 168 -28.48 -0.24 11.85
C ARG A 168 -28.29 1.11 12.53
N VAL A 169 -27.38 1.94 12.00
CA VAL A 169 -27.14 3.30 12.49
C VAL A 169 -27.77 4.39 11.61
N GLY A 170 -28.65 4.00 10.68
CA GLY A 170 -29.36 4.95 9.79
C GLY A 170 -28.48 5.54 8.68
N LEU A 171 -27.33 4.94 8.37
CA LEU A 171 -26.45 5.39 7.29
C LEU A 171 -26.78 4.69 5.96
N PRO A 172 -26.51 5.36 4.82
CA PRO A 172 -26.81 4.81 3.51
C PRO A 172 -25.97 3.56 3.22
N LYS A 173 -26.63 2.48 2.82
CA LYS A 173 -25.94 1.26 2.38
C LYS A 173 -24.99 1.51 1.19
N ALA A 174 -25.34 2.48 0.35
CA ALA A 174 -24.55 2.89 -0.81
C ALA A 174 -23.20 3.54 -0.45
N ALA A 175 -22.92 3.79 0.83
CA ALA A 175 -21.61 4.22 1.29
C ALA A 175 -20.51 3.17 1.01
N VAL A 176 -20.88 1.88 0.98
CA VAL A 176 -19.98 0.79 0.61
C VAL A 176 -20.70 -0.11 -0.39
N GLN A 177 -20.21 -0.14 -1.61
CA GLN A 177 -20.79 -0.93 -2.69
C GLN A 177 -19.72 -1.86 -3.30
N ALA A 178 -20.14 -3.00 -3.85
CA ALA A 178 -19.26 -3.91 -4.58
C ALA A 178 -19.80 -4.20 -5.98
N ILE A 179 -18.92 -4.18 -6.97
CA ILE A 179 -19.16 -4.74 -8.30
C ILE A 179 -18.93 -6.26 -8.19
N THR A 180 -20.03 -7.01 -8.10
CA THR A 180 -19.98 -8.45 -7.89
C THR A 180 -19.91 -9.25 -9.19
N ASP A 181 -20.22 -8.64 -10.33
CA ASP A 181 -20.09 -9.27 -11.64
C ASP A 181 -18.61 -9.37 -12.02
N PRO A 182 -18.09 -10.57 -12.39
CA PRO A 182 -16.69 -10.79 -12.71
C PRO A 182 -16.26 -10.22 -14.07
N ASP A 183 -17.16 -9.65 -14.86
CA ASP A 183 -16.84 -9.10 -16.18
C ASP A 183 -15.74 -8.02 -16.06
N ARG A 184 -14.68 -8.19 -16.85
CA ARG A 184 -13.55 -7.24 -16.92
C ARG A 184 -13.93 -5.92 -17.58
N ALA A 185 -14.99 -5.88 -18.42
CA ALA A 185 -15.48 -4.65 -19.02
C ALA A 185 -15.89 -3.64 -17.94
N LEU A 186 -16.46 -4.10 -16.82
CA LEU A 186 -16.85 -3.26 -15.69
C LEU A 186 -15.66 -2.58 -14.99
N VAL A 187 -14.46 -3.16 -15.06
CA VAL A 187 -13.24 -2.49 -14.60
C VAL A 187 -12.94 -1.27 -15.47
N MET A 188 -13.04 -1.44 -16.80
CA MET A 188 -12.81 -0.35 -17.75
C MET A 188 -13.85 0.76 -17.63
N GLU A 189 -15.10 0.41 -17.35
CA GLU A 189 -16.17 1.38 -17.08
C GLU A 189 -15.93 2.12 -15.76
N LEU A 190 -15.55 1.41 -14.69
CA LEU A 190 -15.22 2.03 -13.39
C LEU A 190 -14.08 3.04 -13.53
N LEU A 191 -13.03 2.73 -14.29
CA LEU A 191 -11.89 3.62 -14.52
C LEU A 191 -12.25 4.92 -15.27
N LYS A 192 -13.43 4.98 -15.88
CA LYS A 192 -13.94 6.14 -16.63
C LYS A 192 -15.14 6.82 -15.97
N LEU A 193 -15.47 6.44 -14.75
CA LEU A 193 -16.62 6.94 -14.01
C LEU A 193 -16.32 8.27 -13.28
N ASP A 194 -15.59 9.17 -13.92
CA ASP A 194 -15.03 10.40 -13.37
C ASP A 194 -16.06 11.44 -12.90
N GLN A 195 -17.29 11.34 -13.38
CA GLN A 195 -18.40 12.17 -12.88
C GLN A 195 -18.81 11.81 -11.44
N TYR A 196 -18.50 10.61 -10.98
CA TYR A 196 -18.97 10.07 -9.71
C TYR A 196 -17.85 9.60 -8.78
N VAL A 197 -16.72 9.17 -9.31
CA VAL A 197 -15.58 8.64 -8.55
C VAL A 197 -14.46 9.66 -8.57
N ASP A 198 -13.93 9.99 -7.40
CA ASP A 198 -12.94 11.05 -7.21
C ASP A 198 -11.50 10.52 -7.24
N MET A 199 -11.29 9.24 -6.91
CA MET A 199 -9.97 8.60 -6.90
C MET A 199 -10.06 7.09 -7.09
N ILE A 200 -9.08 6.51 -7.82
CA ILE A 200 -8.89 5.06 -7.95
C ILE A 200 -7.66 4.61 -7.17
N ILE A 201 -7.82 3.56 -6.37
CA ILE A 201 -6.74 2.91 -5.63
C ILE A 201 -6.64 1.44 -6.07
N PRO A 202 -5.72 1.10 -6.99
CA PRO A 202 -5.47 -0.31 -7.35
C PRO A 202 -4.66 -1.01 -6.25
N ARG A 203 -5.04 -2.25 -5.93
CA ARG A 203 -4.43 -3.12 -4.92
C ARG A 203 -4.13 -4.50 -5.53
N GLY A 204 -3.07 -4.61 -6.30
CA GLY A 204 -2.70 -5.81 -7.03
C GLY A 204 -1.31 -5.71 -7.62
N GLY A 205 -0.99 -6.58 -8.58
CA GLY A 205 0.29 -6.60 -9.25
C GLY A 205 0.50 -5.45 -10.25
N ALA A 206 1.71 -5.39 -10.82
CA ALA A 206 2.16 -4.37 -11.78
C ALA A 206 1.18 -4.17 -12.95
N ALA A 207 0.62 -5.25 -13.48
CA ALA A 207 -0.31 -5.20 -14.60
C ALA A 207 -1.60 -4.41 -14.26
N LEU A 208 -2.14 -4.56 -13.05
CA LEU A 208 -3.31 -3.80 -12.60
C LEU A 208 -3.00 -2.31 -12.46
N HIS A 209 -1.87 -1.97 -11.87
CA HIS A 209 -1.43 -0.57 -11.75
C HIS A 209 -1.21 0.07 -13.12
N GLN A 210 -0.59 -0.64 -14.05
CA GLN A 210 -0.39 -0.17 -15.42
C GLN A 210 -1.71 0.01 -16.16
N LEU A 211 -2.63 -0.96 -16.06
CA LEU A 211 -3.98 -0.86 -16.63
C LEU A 211 -4.72 0.39 -16.13
N ALA A 212 -4.72 0.61 -14.80
CA ALA A 212 -5.37 1.75 -14.21
C ALA A 212 -4.74 3.07 -14.67
N LYS A 213 -3.40 3.14 -14.71
CA LYS A 213 -2.66 4.33 -15.16
C LYS A 213 -2.92 4.69 -16.62
N GLU A 214 -3.05 3.69 -17.50
CA GLU A 214 -3.23 3.90 -18.95
C GLU A 214 -4.66 4.26 -19.33
N HIS A 215 -5.64 3.74 -18.59
CA HIS A 215 -7.04 3.81 -19.04
C HIS A 215 -7.95 4.66 -18.16
N SER A 216 -7.50 5.08 -16.97
CA SER A 216 -8.36 5.87 -16.09
C SER A 216 -8.43 7.34 -16.52
N THR A 217 -9.64 7.89 -16.50
CA THR A 217 -9.88 9.34 -16.55
C THR A 217 -9.95 9.95 -15.14
N ILE A 218 -9.96 9.09 -14.11
CA ILE A 218 -9.98 9.46 -12.70
C ILE A 218 -8.53 9.46 -12.17
N PRO A 219 -8.14 10.36 -11.24
CA PRO A 219 -6.85 10.28 -10.57
C PRO A 219 -6.60 8.88 -9.97
N VAL A 220 -5.43 8.29 -10.28
CA VAL A 220 -5.05 6.95 -9.80
C VAL A 220 -3.88 7.06 -8.84
N ILE A 221 -3.97 6.40 -7.69
CA ILE A 221 -2.81 6.20 -6.83
C ILE A 221 -2.00 5.03 -7.37
N VAL A 222 -0.84 5.34 -7.93
CA VAL A 222 0.10 4.32 -8.43
C VAL A 222 1.15 4.03 -7.38
N GLY A 223 1.36 2.77 -7.09
CA GLY A 223 2.32 2.31 -6.11
C GLY A 223 2.31 0.79 -6.01
N GLY A 224 2.85 0.26 -4.93
CA GLY A 224 2.74 -1.18 -4.64
C GLY A 224 3.72 -2.08 -5.40
N ILE A 225 4.57 -1.53 -6.29
CA ILE A 225 5.69 -2.26 -6.91
C ILE A 225 6.96 -1.77 -6.23
N GLY A 226 7.67 -2.68 -5.57
CA GLY A 226 8.84 -2.36 -4.80
C GLY A 226 10.11 -3.01 -5.33
N VAL A 227 10.86 -2.31 -6.17
CA VAL A 227 12.26 -2.68 -6.47
C VAL A 227 13.15 -1.87 -5.53
N CYS A 228 13.23 -2.36 -4.28
CA CYS A 228 13.93 -1.67 -3.20
C CYS A 228 15.43 -1.99 -3.21
N HIS A 229 16.26 -0.97 -2.92
CA HIS A 229 17.71 -1.12 -2.88
C HIS A 229 18.28 -0.87 -1.47
N MET A 230 19.41 -1.49 -1.20
CA MET A 230 20.23 -1.19 -0.04
C MET A 230 21.71 -1.07 -0.46
N PHE A 231 22.31 0.07 -0.16
CA PHE A 231 23.72 0.32 -0.44
C PHE A 231 24.56 0.16 0.82
N ILE A 232 25.57 -0.69 0.76
CA ILE A 232 26.55 -0.90 1.83
C ILE A 232 27.78 -0.09 1.47
N GLU A 233 27.94 1.01 2.19
CA GLU A 233 29.05 1.96 2.00
C GLU A 233 30.27 1.51 2.83
N GLU A 234 31.46 1.88 2.42
CA GLU A 234 32.73 1.37 2.97
C GLU A 234 32.90 1.58 4.49
N THR A 235 32.27 2.59 5.08
CA THR A 235 32.35 2.87 6.52
C THR A 235 31.26 2.15 7.32
N ALA A 236 30.42 1.33 6.67
CA ALA A 236 29.36 0.59 7.35
C ALA A 236 29.92 -0.38 8.39
N ASP A 237 29.23 -0.52 9.52
CA ASP A 237 29.48 -1.62 10.46
C ASP A 237 28.96 -2.92 9.84
N LEU A 238 29.88 -3.72 9.28
CA LEU A 238 29.53 -4.89 8.49
C LEU A 238 28.83 -5.97 9.31
N GLU A 239 29.12 -6.09 10.60
CA GLU A 239 28.45 -7.06 11.48
C GLU A 239 27.00 -6.66 11.76
N LYS A 240 26.72 -5.36 11.93
CA LYS A 240 25.37 -4.86 12.08
C LYS A 240 24.59 -4.81 10.75
N ALA A 241 25.28 -4.74 9.63
CA ALA A 241 24.65 -4.75 8.31
C ALA A 241 23.95 -6.08 7.99
N LEU A 242 24.56 -7.20 8.39
CA LEU A 242 24.05 -8.54 8.08
C LEU A 242 22.61 -8.78 8.58
N PRO A 243 22.25 -8.54 9.87
CA PRO A 243 20.88 -8.71 10.33
C PRO A 243 19.89 -7.74 9.68
N VAL A 244 20.32 -6.53 9.28
CA VAL A 244 19.46 -5.59 8.56
C VAL A 244 19.12 -6.13 7.17
N ILE A 245 20.09 -6.64 6.44
CA ILE A 245 19.89 -7.25 5.11
C ILE A 245 19.02 -8.50 5.22
N LEU A 246 19.35 -9.38 6.18
CA LEU A 246 18.58 -10.59 6.43
C LEU A 246 17.10 -10.27 6.70
N ASN A 247 16.84 -9.30 7.58
CA ASN A 247 15.48 -8.83 7.86
C ASN A 247 14.83 -8.26 6.60
N ALA A 248 15.52 -7.35 5.88
CA ALA A 248 15.00 -6.69 4.70
C ALA A 248 14.58 -7.68 3.59
N LYS A 249 15.27 -8.81 3.45
CA LYS A 249 14.96 -9.82 2.43
C LYS A 249 14.04 -10.93 2.91
N THR A 250 14.17 -11.39 4.15
CA THR A 250 13.59 -12.70 4.54
C THR A 250 12.38 -12.61 5.48
N GLN A 251 12.12 -11.47 6.12
CA GLN A 251 11.01 -11.33 7.05
C GLN A 251 9.66 -11.61 6.38
N ARG A 252 9.45 -11.07 5.18
CA ARG A 252 8.25 -11.33 4.36
C ARG A 252 8.57 -11.06 2.88
N PRO A 253 9.10 -12.04 2.14
CA PRO A 253 9.64 -11.85 0.79
C PRO A 253 8.61 -11.33 -0.22
N SER A 254 7.33 -11.59 0.00
CA SER A 254 6.23 -11.27 -0.92
C SER A 254 5.62 -9.89 -0.73
N THR A 255 6.36 -8.93 -0.14
CA THR A 255 5.86 -7.56 0.08
C THR A 255 6.71 -6.53 -0.66
N CYS A 256 6.05 -5.43 -1.07
CA CYS A 256 6.64 -4.38 -1.92
C CYS A 256 7.82 -3.62 -1.30
N ASN A 257 8.00 -3.66 0.02
CA ASN A 257 9.11 -3.04 0.73
C ASN A 257 10.28 -4.01 1.01
N THR A 258 10.22 -5.22 0.42
CA THR A 258 11.31 -6.21 0.50
C THR A 258 12.52 -5.75 -0.30
N LEU A 259 13.72 -6.03 0.21
CA LEU A 259 14.96 -5.77 -0.50
C LEU A 259 15.05 -6.63 -1.76
N GLU A 260 15.26 -5.99 -2.92
CA GLU A 260 15.38 -6.68 -4.20
C GLU A 260 16.79 -6.57 -4.81
N THR A 261 17.52 -5.50 -4.49
CA THR A 261 18.90 -5.32 -4.94
C THR A 261 19.79 -4.80 -3.83
N LEU A 262 20.87 -5.51 -3.55
CA LEU A 262 21.94 -5.11 -2.65
C LEU A 262 23.11 -4.55 -3.47
N LEU A 263 23.46 -3.30 -3.19
CA LEU A 263 24.63 -2.63 -3.76
C LEU A 263 25.76 -2.66 -2.74
N VAL A 264 26.93 -3.16 -3.11
CA VAL A 264 28.09 -3.27 -2.21
C VAL A 264 29.24 -2.45 -2.76
N GLN A 265 29.79 -1.54 -1.95
CA GLN A 265 30.94 -0.76 -2.38
C GLN A 265 32.16 -1.66 -2.62
N ARG A 266 32.87 -1.42 -3.72
CA ARG A 266 33.99 -2.28 -4.18
C ARG A 266 35.06 -2.47 -3.12
N SER A 267 35.40 -1.43 -2.35
CA SER A 267 36.47 -1.48 -1.33
C SER A 267 36.22 -2.51 -0.26
N ILE A 268 34.96 -2.85 0.06
CA ILE A 268 34.57 -3.80 1.11
C ILE A 268 34.07 -5.14 0.56
N ALA A 269 33.93 -5.29 -0.75
CA ALA A 269 33.27 -6.45 -1.36
C ALA A 269 33.98 -7.78 -1.02
N ASN A 270 35.31 -7.78 -0.99
CA ASN A 270 36.11 -8.99 -0.70
C ASN A 270 35.87 -9.53 0.72
N ASP A 271 35.71 -8.64 1.69
CA ASP A 271 35.54 -9.00 3.11
C ASP A 271 34.05 -9.23 3.46
N PHE A 272 33.17 -8.52 2.82
CA PHE A 272 31.73 -8.54 3.15
C PHE A 272 30.98 -9.67 2.46
N LEU A 273 31.19 -9.90 1.16
CA LEU A 273 30.38 -10.87 0.40
C LEU A 273 30.49 -12.31 0.90
N PRO A 274 31.63 -12.81 1.40
CA PRO A 274 31.70 -14.14 2.02
C PRO A 274 30.83 -14.26 3.28
N LYS A 275 30.80 -13.23 4.14
CA LYS A 275 29.95 -13.19 5.35
C LYS A 275 28.46 -13.12 5.00
N LEU A 276 28.13 -12.32 3.99
CA LEU A 276 26.76 -12.24 3.45
C LEU A 276 26.30 -13.60 2.94
N ALA A 277 27.15 -14.31 2.19
CA ALA A 277 26.84 -15.64 1.67
C ALA A 277 26.49 -16.64 2.77
N GLU A 278 27.26 -16.67 3.86
CA GLU A 278 27.02 -17.51 5.03
C GLU A 278 25.67 -17.15 5.70
N THR A 279 25.43 -15.85 5.95
CA THR A 279 24.20 -15.36 6.60
C THR A 279 22.94 -15.70 5.80
N LEU A 280 22.95 -15.54 4.48
CA LEU A 280 21.78 -15.76 3.63
C LEU A 280 21.53 -17.24 3.29
N LYS A 281 22.55 -18.07 3.39
CA LYS A 281 22.48 -19.52 3.16
C LYS A 281 21.47 -20.20 4.09
N GLU A 282 21.42 -19.81 5.35
CA GLU A 282 20.49 -20.36 6.36
C GLU A 282 19.02 -20.17 5.97
N LYS A 283 18.72 -19.16 5.19
CA LYS A 283 17.35 -18.83 4.71
C LYS A 283 17.10 -19.26 3.27
N ASN A 284 18.04 -20.01 2.65
CA ASN A 284 17.94 -20.47 1.26
C ASN A 284 17.72 -19.33 0.26
N VAL A 285 18.29 -18.14 0.50
CA VAL A 285 18.21 -17.03 -0.45
C VAL A 285 19.06 -17.35 -1.67
N LYS A 286 18.46 -17.24 -2.85
CA LYS A 286 19.17 -17.36 -4.13
C LYS A 286 19.70 -15.98 -4.54
N LEU A 287 20.99 -15.93 -4.87
CA LEU A 287 21.65 -14.69 -5.25
C LEU A 287 21.82 -14.60 -6.76
N HIS A 288 21.51 -13.43 -7.32
CA HIS A 288 21.76 -13.08 -8.72
C HIS A 288 22.83 -11.99 -8.73
N ALA A 289 24.03 -12.32 -9.19
CA ALA A 289 25.20 -11.49 -8.96
C ALA A 289 25.87 -10.99 -10.23
N ASP A 290 26.34 -9.73 -10.20
CA ASP A 290 27.20 -9.20 -11.25
C ASP A 290 28.54 -9.98 -11.34
N PRO A 291 29.34 -9.83 -12.40
CA PRO A 291 30.55 -10.63 -12.54
C PRO A 291 31.52 -10.54 -11.37
N THR A 292 31.63 -9.39 -10.71
CA THR A 292 32.52 -9.19 -9.54
C THR A 292 31.99 -9.91 -8.31
N ALA A 293 30.72 -9.71 -7.97
CA ALA A 293 30.06 -10.35 -6.85
C ALA A 293 29.93 -11.86 -7.07
N LEU A 294 29.66 -12.32 -8.29
CA LEU A 294 29.52 -13.72 -8.66
C LEU A 294 30.77 -14.53 -8.30
N PHE A 295 31.93 -14.03 -8.70
CA PHE A 295 33.22 -14.70 -8.40
C PHE A 295 33.44 -14.88 -6.89
N LEU A 296 33.18 -13.83 -6.10
CA LEU A 296 33.38 -13.85 -4.64
C LEU A 296 32.38 -14.77 -3.93
N LEU A 297 31.11 -14.71 -4.34
CA LEU A 297 30.04 -15.51 -3.77
C LEU A 297 30.14 -17.00 -4.13
N GLN A 298 30.58 -17.33 -5.35
CA GLN A 298 30.86 -18.71 -5.74
C GLN A 298 31.99 -19.31 -4.91
N LYS A 299 33.05 -18.54 -4.71
CA LYS A 299 34.20 -18.95 -3.85
C LYS A 299 33.77 -19.18 -2.40
N ALA A 300 32.77 -18.44 -1.92
CA ALA A 300 32.20 -18.62 -0.59
C ALA A 300 31.16 -19.76 -0.50
N GLY A 301 30.86 -20.45 -1.60
CA GLY A 301 29.87 -21.53 -1.64
C GLY A 301 28.39 -21.11 -1.52
N ALA A 302 28.07 -19.89 -1.96
CA ALA A 302 26.72 -19.39 -1.99
C ALA A 302 25.87 -20.05 -3.09
N ASN A 303 24.54 -20.05 -2.91
CA ASN A 303 23.58 -20.35 -3.96
C ASN A 303 23.44 -19.12 -4.88
N VAL A 304 24.31 -19.04 -5.90
CA VAL A 304 24.44 -17.86 -6.75
C VAL A 304 24.43 -18.20 -8.24
N VAL A 305 23.77 -17.36 -9.02
CA VAL A 305 23.72 -17.42 -10.48
C VAL A 305 24.14 -16.06 -11.08
N PRO A 306 24.58 -16.03 -12.36
CA PRO A 306 24.84 -14.76 -13.04
C PRO A 306 23.58 -13.90 -13.11
N LEU A 307 23.73 -12.61 -12.82
CA LEU A 307 22.68 -11.61 -12.93
C LEU A 307 22.42 -11.28 -14.41
N VAL A 308 21.14 -11.20 -14.78
CA VAL A 308 20.70 -10.72 -16.09
C VAL A 308 20.14 -9.30 -15.93
N GLU A 309 20.45 -8.40 -16.85
CA GLU A 309 20.08 -6.97 -16.73
C GLU A 309 18.56 -6.75 -16.51
N ALA A 310 17.72 -7.57 -17.15
CA ALA A 310 16.25 -7.48 -16.98
C ALA A 310 15.80 -7.74 -15.52
N GLU A 311 16.55 -8.52 -14.75
CA GLU A 311 16.27 -8.85 -13.35
C GLU A 311 16.46 -7.64 -12.41
N LEU A 312 17.24 -6.63 -12.81
CA LEU A 312 17.46 -5.40 -12.04
C LEU A 312 16.20 -4.55 -11.86
N LYS A 313 15.19 -4.72 -12.72
CA LYS A 313 13.87 -4.06 -12.62
C LYS A 313 12.77 -4.96 -12.11
N GLN A 314 13.13 -6.19 -11.75
CA GLN A 314 12.16 -7.18 -11.31
C GLN A 314 11.90 -7.06 -9.81
N GLU A 315 10.63 -6.99 -9.44
CA GLU A 315 10.17 -7.26 -8.09
C GLU A 315 10.03 -8.78 -7.95
N TRP A 316 10.96 -9.41 -7.22
CA TRP A 316 11.04 -10.87 -7.12
C TRP A 316 9.86 -11.48 -6.36
N LEU A 317 9.43 -10.85 -5.27
CA LEU A 317 8.41 -11.37 -4.35
C LEU A 317 8.73 -12.78 -3.80
N SER A 318 9.99 -13.15 -3.81
CA SER A 318 10.54 -14.46 -3.42
C SER A 318 11.87 -14.29 -2.69
N LEU A 319 12.50 -15.40 -2.30
CA LEU A 319 13.83 -15.42 -1.69
C LEU A 319 14.96 -15.32 -2.74
N ASP A 320 14.77 -14.44 -3.72
CA ASP A 320 15.78 -14.08 -4.72
C ASP A 320 16.29 -12.66 -4.44
N LEU A 321 17.60 -12.42 -4.57
CA LEU A 321 18.25 -11.14 -4.27
C LEU A 321 19.33 -10.83 -5.30
N ASN A 322 19.24 -9.66 -5.93
CA ASN A 322 20.31 -9.14 -6.78
C ASN A 322 21.46 -8.60 -5.93
N VAL A 323 22.70 -8.89 -6.31
CA VAL A 323 23.92 -8.37 -5.66
C VAL A 323 24.82 -7.75 -6.72
N VAL A 324 25.08 -6.45 -6.57
CA VAL A 324 25.85 -5.65 -7.52
C VAL A 324 26.97 -4.92 -6.78
N VAL A 325 28.19 -5.00 -7.29
CA VAL A 325 29.33 -4.24 -6.78
C VAL A 325 29.41 -2.91 -7.49
N VAL A 326 29.43 -1.82 -6.72
CA VAL A 326 29.51 -0.43 -7.20
C VAL A 326 30.78 0.24 -6.69
N GLU A 327 31.30 1.21 -7.43
CA GLU A 327 32.53 1.90 -7.04
C GLU A 327 32.34 2.79 -5.82
N ASP A 328 31.25 3.56 -5.80
CA ASP A 328 30.98 4.59 -4.79
C ASP A 328 29.49 4.92 -4.69
N LEU A 329 29.16 5.89 -3.83
CA LEU A 329 27.80 6.43 -3.69
C LEU A 329 27.23 6.96 -5.00
N THR A 330 28.04 7.58 -5.85
CA THR A 330 27.58 8.16 -7.12
C THR A 330 27.03 7.08 -8.03
N GLN A 331 27.76 5.98 -8.16
CA GLN A 331 27.31 4.83 -8.94
C GLN A 331 26.11 4.12 -8.31
N ALA A 332 26.07 4.00 -6.97
CA ALA A 332 24.90 3.45 -6.26
C ALA A 332 23.63 4.27 -6.54
N VAL A 333 23.71 5.59 -6.43
CA VAL A 333 22.58 6.49 -6.73
C VAL A 333 22.18 6.41 -8.22
N ALA A 334 23.14 6.34 -9.14
CA ALA A 334 22.84 6.16 -10.57
C ALA A 334 22.11 4.83 -10.83
N HIS A 335 22.52 3.75 -10.17
CA HIS A 335 21.87 2.44 -10.23
C HIS A 335 20.42 2.50 -9.72
N ILE A 336 20.20 3.07 -8.54
CA ILE A 336 18.87 3.25 -7.95
C ILE A 336 17.96 4.08 -8.88
N ARG A 337 18.48 5.14 -9.48
CA ARG A 337 17.71 5.98 -10.43
C ARG A 337 17.31 5.23 -11.70
N GLN A 338 18.14 4.30 -12.16
CA GLN A 338 17.91 3.54 -13.40
C GLN A 338 16.96 2.37 -13.21
N TYR A 339 17.07 1.67 -12.08
CA TYR A 339 16.41 0.38 -11.86
C TYR A 339 15.37 0.39 -10.75
N GLY A 340 15.43 1.35 -9.82
CA GLY A 340 14.52 1.45 -8.68
C GLY A 340 13.10 1.87 -9.06
N SER A 341 12.17 1.53 -8.19
CA SER A 341 10.73 1.85 -8.31
C SER A 341 10.32 3.11 -7.55
N GLN A 342 11.25 3.82 -6.94
CA GLN A 342 11.00 4.97 -6.04
C GLN A 342 10.18 4.60 -4.80
N HIS A 343 10.23 3.33 -4.37
CA HIS A 343 9.50 2.86 -3.19
C HIS A 343 10.30 3.10 -1.90
N SER A 344 11.32 2.30 -1.64
CA SER A 344 12.09 2.34 -0.40
C SER A 344 13.54 1.98 -0.66
N ASP A 345 14.47 2.88 -0.34
CA ASP A 345 15.87 2.65 -0.54
C ASP A 345 16.67 3.01 0.72
N SER A 346 17.74 2.25 1.00
CA SER A 346 18.51 2.37 2.22
C SER A 346 20.02 2.51 1.92
N ILE A 347 20.72 3.23 2.78
CA ILE A 347 22.17 3.21 2.89
C ILE A 347 22.58 2.71 4.28
N LEU A 348 23.58 1.82 4.34
CA LEU A 348 24.26 1.47 5.59
C LEU A 348 25.63 2.12 5.57
N THR A 349 25.89 3.00 6.55
CA THR A 349 27.12 3.82 6.61
C THR A 349 27.33 4.37 8.02
N SER A 350 28.58 4.60 8.40
CA SER A 350 28.95 5.41 9.59
C SER A 350 29.32 6.84 9.22
N SER A 351 29.39 7.17 7.93
CA SER A 351 29.71 8.50 7.45
C SER A 351 28.46 9.38 7.37
N GLN A 352 28.38 10.39 8.25
CA GLN A 352 27.30 11.39 8.20
C GLN A 352 27.23 12.10 6.83
N LYS A 353 28.39 12.36 6.22
CA LYS A 353 28.46 13.00 4.89
C LYS A 353 27.79 12.13 3.82
N GLN A 354 28.12 10.83 3.78
CA GLN A 354 27.55 9.90 2.82
C GLN A 354 26.04 9.73 3.04
N ALA A 355 25.61 9.63 4.30
CA ALA A 355 24.19 9.55 4.65
C ALA A 355 23.40 10.77 4.13
N GLN A 356 23.91 11.99 4.38
CA GLN A 356 23.26 13.23 3.92
C GLN A 356 23.23 13.33 2.39
N GLN A 357 24.30 12.94 1.70
CA GLN A 357 24.34 12.91 0.25
C GLN A 357 23.35 11.89 -0.34
N PHE A 358 23.26 10.71 0.26
CA PHE A 358 22.29 9.70 -0.14
C PHE A 358 20.85 10.21 -0.01
N ILE A 359 20.50 10.79 1.16
CA ILE A 359 19.17 11.38 1.41
C ILE A 359 18.85 12.47 0.38
N ALA A 360 19.81 13.31 0.04
CA ALA A 360 19.60 14.41 -0.90
C ALA A 360 19.44 13.96 -2.38
N GLN A 361 20.07 12.84 -2.74
CA GLN A 361 20.15 12.39 -4.14
C GLN A 361 19.18 11.25 -4.49
N VAL A 362 18.73 10.47 -3.50
CA VAL A 362 17.77 9.38 -3.69
C VAL A 362 16.37 9.90 -3.45
N ASP A 363 15.55 9.89 -4.50
CA ASP A 363 14.19 10.44 -4.49
C ASP A 363 13.16 9.30 -4.45
N SER A 364 13.21 8.50 -3.39
CA SER A 364 12.24 7.43 -3.11
C SER A 364 11.22 7.88 -2.05
N ALA A 365 10.06 7.22 -2.03
CA ALA A 365 9.00 7.55 -1.08
C ALA A 365 9.45 7.39 0.38
N ALA A 366 10.35 6.44 0.64
CA ALA A 366 11.03 6.30 1.92
C ALA A 366 12.54 6.09 1.71
N VAL A 367 13.35 6.89 2.38
CA VAL A 367 14.81 6.82 2.33
C VAL A 367 15.34 6.55 3.73
N TYR A 368 16.14 5.51 3.87
CA TYR A 368 16.64 5.03 5.15
C TYR A 368 18.15 5.19 5.28
N VAL A 369 18.58 5.47 6.49
CA VAL A 369 19.97 5.37 6.91
C VAL A 369 20.05 4.36 8.06
N ASN A 370 20.84 3.32 7.88
CA ASN A 370 21.09 2.27 8.88
C ASN A 370 19.81 1.55 9.35
N ALA A 371 18.85 1.34 8.45
CA ALA A 371 17.61 0.66 8.76
C ALA A 371 17.09 -0.19 7.58
N SER A 372 16.29 -1.18 7.91
CA SER A 372 15.63 -2.07 6.95
C SER A 372 14.53 -1.35 6.17
N THR A 373 14.41 -1.63 4.88
CA THR A 373 13.31 -1.13 4.03
C THR A 373 11.94 -1.65 4.48
N ARG A 374 11.91 -2.72 5.30
CA ARG A 374 10.69 -3.30 5.87
C ARG A 374 9.90 -2.36 6.80
N PHE A 375 10.51 -1.27 7.25
CA PHE A 375 9.80 -0.23 8.00
C PHE A 375 8.82 0.61 7.17
N THR A 376 8.83 0.54 5.84
CA THR A 376 7.85 1.24 4.99
C THR A 376 6.47 0.58 5.10
N ASP A 377 5.78 0.88 6.18
CA ASP A 377 4.50 0.30 6.57
C ASP A 377 3.73 1.32 7.43
N GLY A 378 2.42 1.46 7.21
CA GLY A 378 1.60 2.45 7.91
C GLY A 378 1.58 2.25 9.42
N GLY A 379 1.60 1.02 9.91
CA GLY A 379 1.69 0.73 11.34
C GLY A 379 3.05 1.13 11.91
N GLN A 380 4.14 0.80 11.20
CA GLN A 380 5.50 1.13 11.61
C GLN A 380 5.79 2.64 11.56
N PHE A 381 5.16 3.37 10.63
CA PHE A 381 5.27 4.83 10.54
C PHE A 381 4.36 5.59 11.52
N GLY A 382 3.66 4.88 12.39
CA GLY A 382 2.77 5.50 13.38
C GLY A 382 1.45 6.03 12.78
N LEU A 383 1.13 5.67 11.53
CA LEU A 383 -0.13 6.05 10.89
C LEU A 383 -1.31 5.17 11.34
N GLY A 384 -0.99 4.08 12.05
CA GLY A 384 -1.96 3.13 12.61
C GLY A 384 -2.61 2.20 11.60
N ALA A 385 -2.80 2.65 10.36
CA ALA A 385 -3.39 1.85 9.29
C ALA A 385 -2.86 2.30 7.92
N GLU A 386 -3.03 1.45 6.90
CA GLU A 386 -2.55 1.72 5.55
C GLU A 386 -3.54 1.20 4.50
N VAL A 387 -3.96 2.07 3.59
CA VAL A 387 -4.76 1.67 2.43
C VAL A 387 -3.90 1.25 1.25
N ALA A 388 -2.74 1.85 1.06
CA ALA A 388 -1.77 1.57 0.01
C ALA A 388 -0.42 2.22 0.33
N VAL A 389 0.63 1.88 -0.44
CA VAL A 389 1.89 2.63 -0.48
C VAL A 389 2.00 3.30 -1.84
N SER A 390 2.08 4.63 -1.87
CA SER A 390 2.21 5.40 -3.11
C SER A 390 3.67 5.74 -3.39
N THR A 391 4.11 5.55 -4.63
CA THR A 391 5.43 5.98 -5.11
C THR A 391 5.38 7.27 -5.92
N GLN A 392 4.18 7.82 -6.13
CA GLN A 392 3.95 9.06 -6.86
C GLN A 392 4.34 10.30 -6.06
N LYS A 393 4.65 11.39 -6.79
CA LYS A 393 4.86 12.72 -6.23
C LYS A 393 3.57 13.55 -6.22
N LEU A 394 2.52 13.02 -5.60
CA LEU A 394 1.22 13.68 -5.43
C LEU A 394 0.98 14.05 -3.97
N HIS A 395 -0.27 14.35 -3.60
CA HIS A 395 -0.67 14.66 -2.24
C HIS A 395 -0.37 13.55 -1.23
N ALA A 396 -0.33 12.28 -1.68
CA ALA A 396 0.04 11.10 -0.89
C ALA A 396 1.26 10.41 -1.51
N ARG A 397 2.30 10.20 -0.70
CA ARG A 397 3.52 9.50 -1.09
C ARG A 397 4.02 8.66 0.09
N GLY A 398 4.48 7.44 -0.16
CA GLY A 398 4.79 6.46 0.89
C GLY A 398 3.53 5.77 1.41
N PRO A 399 3.56 5.23 2.63
CA PRO A 399 2.41 4.63 3.29
C PRO A 399 1.24 5.61 3.40
N MET A 400 0.06 5.19 2.97
CA MET A 400 -1.14 6.01 2.94
C MET A 400 -2.08 5.65 4.09
N GLY A 401 -2.01 6.39 5.19
CA GLY A 401 -2.96 6.33 6.30
C GLY A 401 -4.23 7.15 6.04
N LEU A 402 -4.96 7.48 7.12
CA LEU A 402 -6.23 8.20 7.04
C LEU A 402 -6.12 9.57 6.38
N GLU A 403 -5.04 10.32 6.64
CA GLU A 403 -4.84 11.64 6.04
C GLU A 403 -4.76 11.62 4.52
N ALA A 404 -4.18 10.55 3.96
CA ALA A 404 -4.05 10.37 2.51
C ALA A 404 -5.40 10.15 1.80
N LEU A 405 -6.45 9.79 2.54
CA LEU A 405 -7.84 9.68 2.06
C LEU A 405 -8.63 11.00 2.22
N THR A 406 -7.93 12.10 2.48
CA THR A 406 -8.51 13.44 2.59
C THR A 406 -7.82 14.41 1.64
N THR A 407 -8.52 15.50 1.33
CA THR A 407 -7.97 16.70 0.73
C THR A 407 -8.25 17.89 1.64
N TYR A 408 -8.22 19.11 1.14
CA TYR A 408 -8.57 20.29 1.92
C TYR A 408 -9.42 21.26 1.11
N LYS A 409 -10.17 22.10 1.81
CA LYS A 409 -10.80 23.29 1.24
C LYS A 409 -10.29 24.55 1.92
N TRP A 410 -10.29 25.64 1.18
CA TRP A 410 -10.06 26.96 1.75
C TRP A 410 -11.36 27.50 2.33
N VAL A 411 -11.32 27.91 3.59
CA VAL A 411 -12.40 28.64 4.27
C VAL A 411 -11.94 30.08 4.39
N CYS A 412 -12.66 30.99 3.75
CA CYS A 412 -12.36 32.41 3.75
C CYS A 412 -13.49 33.18 4.44
N VAL A 413 -13.16 33.92 5.49
CA VAL A 413 -14.12 34.69 6.27
C VAL A 413 -13.72 36.17 6.25
N GLY A 414 -14.64 37.01 5.86
CA GLY A 414 -14.49 38.46 5.87
C GLY A 414 -15.78 39.13 6.32
N ASP A 415 -15.72 40.43 6.61
CA ASP A 415 -16.87 41.28 6.91
C ASP A 415 -17.15 42.18 5.70
N TYR A 416 -17.83 41.62 4.69
CA TYR A 416 -18.16 42.29 3.41
C TYR A 416 -16.94 42.92 2.71
N LEU A 417 -15.77 42.31 2.88
CA LEU A 417 -14.52 42.78 2.25
C LEU A 417 -14.60 42.59 0.73
N ILE A 418 -14.10 43.58 0.01
CA ILE A 418 -13.97 43.55 -1.46
C ILE A 418 -12.51 43.56 -1.87
N ARG A 419 -12.23 42.95 -2.99
CA ARG A 419 -10.89 43.05 -3.61
C ARG A 419 -10.73 44.43 -4.25
N SER A 420 -9.73 45.19 -3.81
CA SER A 420 -9.34 46.46 -4.42
C SER A 420 -8.60 46.27 -5.73
#